data_6a41b3cf7214a3d095fc632c6208633b
#
_entry.id   6a41b3cf7214a3d095fc632c6208633b
#
_cell.length_a   1.000
_cell.length_b   1.000
_cell.length_c   1.000
_cell.angle_alpha   90.00
_cell.angle_beta   90.00
_cell.angle_gamma   90.00
#
_symmetry.space_group_name_H-M   'P 1'
#
loop_
_entity.id
_entity.type
_entity.pdbx_description
1 polymer ?
#
loop_
_entity_poly.entity_id
_entity_poly.type
_entity_poly.pdbx_seq_one_letter_code
_entity_poly.pdbx_strand_id
1 'polypeptide(L)'
;MNTEQETNIRMEENELNLGDILQTVLANWYWFVLSVVVCAGTAFLYLKWAPKVYTRTASVLIKDDAKGGAMSESAAFEDLGLFGSKRNVDNEVLVFKSRRLMTEVARNLHLDVSYTVKDGLRTVELYTQSPVQLSFPDAEEAQAFSLKAVPVSGKEVILSGFTLGGQEVADGKPVKVALNDTVTTPVGRVVVVPSLYYGDKYFNTVVQVTKSPLQDVALRFQGGLQATLANKASTIINLTLQDVSIPRAEDVINTLISVYNTDAINDKNQIVMNTSNFINDRLIVIEKELGDVDSDIESYKREHQLTDISVSYTHLTLPTKA
;
A
#
# COMPACT_ATOMS: atom_id res chain seq x y z
N MET A 1 54.88 -31.75 -66.92
CA MET A 1 55.43 -32.39 -65.73
C MET A 1 55.15 -31.38 -64.62
N ASN A 2 54.15 -31.69 -63.80
CA ASN A 2 53.53 -30.81 -62.88
C ASN A 2 54.33 -30.71 -61.58
N THR A 3 54.59 -29.50 -61.15
CA THR A 3 55.01 -29.20 -59.76
C THR A 3 53.88 -28.55 -59.08
N GLU A 4 53.23 -29.30 -58.21
CA GLU A 4 52.21 -28.83 -57.29
C GLU A 4 52.91 -27.94 -56.23
N GLN A 5 52.57 -26.66 -56.24
CA GLN A 5 52.87 -25.77 -55.15
C GLN A 5 51.76 -25.97 -54.07
N GLU A 6 52.08 -26.74 -53.07
CA GLU A 6 51.31 -26.76 -51.82
C GLU A 6 51.45 -25.39 -51.08
N THR A 7 50.44 -24.59 -51.20
CA THR A 7 50.29 -23.40 -50.43
C THR A 7 49.94 -23.80 -48.98
N ASN A 8 50.99 -23.87 -48.16
CA ASN A 8 50.86 -24.04 -46.71
C ASN A 8 50.24 -22.76 -46.10
N ILE A 9 48.93 -22.76 -46.00
CA ILE A 9 48.19 -21.73 -45.15
C ILE A 9 48.45 -22.13 -43.69
N ARG A 10 49.50 -21.60 -43.11
CA ARG A 10 49.65 -21.56 -41.65
C ARG A 10 48.52 -20.74 -41.12
N MET A 11 47.54 -21.40 -40.57
CA MET A 11 46.68 -20.76 -39.57
C MET A 11 47.56 -20.44 -38.37
N GLU A 12 47.94 -19.17 -38.24
CA GLU A 12 48.47 -18.64 -37.00
C GLU A 12 47.32 -18.74 -35.97
N GLU A 13 47.37 -19.80 -35.17
CA GLU A 13 46.63 -19.83 -33.93
C GLU A 13 47.14 -18.64 -33.09
N ASN A 14 46.36 -17.60 -33.02
CA ASN A 14 46.58 -16.48 -32.14
C ASN A 14 46.46 -16.99 -30.71
N GLU A 15 47.46 -17.72 -30.25
CA GLU A 15 47.59 -17.99 -28.81
C GLU A 15 47.75 -16.63 -28.14
N LEU A 16 46.73 -16.22 -27.41
CA LEU A 16 46.78 -15.03 -26.59
C LEU A 16 47.92 -15.14 -25.57
N ASN A 17 49.09 -14.67 -25.99
CA ASN A 17 50.30 -14.74 -25.20
C ASN A 17 50.17 -13.74 -24.04
N LEU A 18 49.85 -14.23 -22.83
CA LEU A 18 49.70 -13.41 -21.64
C LEU A 18 50.87 -12.45 -21.39
N GLY A 19 52.09 -12.83 -21.88
CA GLY A 19 53.28 -11.99 -21.82
C GLY A 19 53.19 -10.76 -22.71
N ASP A 20 52.68 -10.89 -23.96
CA ASP A 20 52.54 -9.80 -24.91
C ASP A 20 51.44 -8.82 -24.46
N ILE A 21 50.36 -9.34 -23.88
CA ILE A 21 49.31 -8.52 -23.27
C ILE A 21 49.90 -7.71 -22.08
N LEU A 22 50.66 -8.36 -21.19
CA LEU A 22 51.27 -7.71 -20.05
C LEU A 22 52.28 -6.63 -20.50
N GLN A 23 53.08 -6.87 -21.52
CA GLN A 23 54.03 -5.92 -22.04
C GLN A 23 53.36 -4.71 -22.70
N THR A 24 52.26 -4.93 -23.44
CA THR A 24 51.43 -3.89 -24.06
C THR A 24 50.76 -3.02 -22.98
N VAL A 25 50.25 -3.63 -21.92
CA VAL A 25 49.69 -2.91 -20.77
C VAL A 25 50.74 -2.07 -20.08
N LEU A 26 51.93 -2.60 -19.82
CA LEU A 26 53.02 -1.87 -19.18
C LEU A 26 53.58 -0.75 -20.08
N ALA A 27 53.62 -0.93 -21.38
CA ALA A 27 54.05 0.10 -22.31
C ALA A 27 53.08 1.27 -22.41
N ASN A 28 51.77 1.02 -22.22
CA ASN A 28 50.73 2.03 -22.30
C ASN A 28 50.05 2.30 -20.96
N TRP A 29 50.72 2.12 -19.83
CA TRP A 29 50.17 2.22 -18.49
C TRP A 29 49.45 3.57 -18.20
N TYR A 30 49.91 4.67 -18.84
CA TYR A 30 49.28 5.99 -18.67
C TYR A 30 47.87 6.04 -19.21
N TRP A 31 47.49 5.25 -20.23
CA TRP A 31 46.12 5.13 -20.70
C TRP A 31 45.21 4.42 -19.69
N PHE A 32 45.77 3.40 -19.00
CA PHE A 32 45.05 2.74 -17.91
C PHE A 32 44.83 3.69 -16.70
N VAL A 33 45.85 4.44 -16.34
CA VAL A 33 45.72 5.44 -15.27
C VAL A 33 44.70 6.50 -15.66
N LEU A 34 44.73 7.00 -16.89
CA LEU A 34 43.72 7.96 -17.39
C LEU A 34 42.31 7.37 -17.35
N SER A 35 42.13 6.14 -17.80
CA SER A 35 40.84 5.44 -17.77
C SER A 35 40.32 5.29 -16.33
N VAL A 36 41.18 4.88 -15.40
CA VAL A 36 40.82 4.74 -13.98
C VAL A 36 40.40 6.07 -13.39
N VAL A 37 41.15 7.16 -13.68
CA VAL A 37 40.83 8.53 -13.20
C VAL A 37 39.47 8.98 -13.76
N VAL A 38 39.21 8.77 -15.05
CA VAL A 38 37.92 9.10 -15.67
C VAL A 38 36.79 8.29 -15.06
N CYS A 39 36.94 6.96 -14.89
CA CYS A 39 35.96 6.11 -14.26
C CYS A 39 35.70 6.48 -12.77
N ALA A 40 36.77 6.75 -12.02
CA ALA A 40 36.66 7.18 -10.63
C ALA A 40 35.97 8.56 -10.53
N GLY A 41 36.31 9.50 -11.41
CA GLY A 41 35.67 10.80 -11.49
C GLY A 41 34.18 10.72 -11.82
N THR A 42 33.81 9.92 -12.81
CA THR A 42 32.40 9.72 -13.17
C THR A 42 31.63 8.99 -12.07
N ALA A 43 32.22 7.98 -11.44
CA ALA A 43 31.63 7.28 -10.29
C ALA A 43 31.42 8.22 -9.10
N PHE A 44 32.41 9.09 -8.80
CA PHE A 44 32.29 10.08 -7.73
C PHE A 44 31.17 11.09 -8.01
N LEU A 45 31.06 11.60 -9.25
CA LEU A 45 29.97 12.49 -9.66
C LEU A 45 28.62 11.79 -9.56
N TYR A 46 28.51 10.56 -10.01
CA TYR A 46 27.30 9.76 -9.92
C TYR A 46 26.87 9.57 -8.45
N LEU A 47 27.77 9.16 -7.57
CA LEU A 47 27.50 8.97 -6.14
C LEU A 47 27.08 10.27 -5.45
N LYS A 48 27.58 11.41 -5.93
CA LYS A 48 27.21 12.71 -5.38
C LYS A 48 25.80 13.15 -5.84
N TRP A 49 25.35 12.67 -6.99
CA TRP A 49 24.06 13.03 -7.58
C TRP A 49 22.95 12.01 -7.26
N ALA A 50 23.28 10.73 -7.13
CA ALA A 50 22.31 9.67 -6.87
C ALA A 50 21.57 9.86 -5.53
N PRO A 51 20.22 9.74 -5.50
CA PRO A 51 19.47 9.79 -4.27
C PRO A 51 19.80 8.58 -3.39
N LYS A 52 19.85 8.79 -2.08
CA LYS A 52 19.96 7.67 -1.12
C LYS A 52 18.62 6.96 -1.02
N VAL A 53 18.60 5.66 -1.24
CA VAL A 53 17.43 4.81 -1.08
C VAL A 53 17.60 3.97 0.17
N TYR A 54 16.57 3.96 1.00
CA TYR A 54 16.51 3.21 2.25
C TYR A 54 15.47 2.11 2.15
N THR A 55 15.78 0.95 2.72
CA THR A 55 14.87 -0.18 2.79
C THR A 55 14.29 -0.28 4.20
N ARG A 56 12.98 -0.39 4.31
CA ARG A 56 12.27 -0.66 5.55
C ARG A 56 11.46 -1.94 5.42
N THR A 57 11.46 -2.73 6.50
CA THR A 57 10.75 -4.01 6.53
C THR A 57 9.94 -4.12 7.81
N ALA A 58 8.71 -4.60 7.69
CA ALA A 58 7.86 -5.00 8.80
C ALA A 58 7.35 -6.42 8.60
N SER A 59 7.14 -7.14 9.69
CA SER A 59 6.59 -8.50 9.65
C SER A 59 5.20 -8.50 10.27
N VAL A 60 4.22 -9.05 9.55
CA VAL A 60 2.82 -9.15 9.96
C VAL A 60 2.49 -10.62 10.18
N LEU A 61 2.00 -10.95 11.38
CA LEU A 61 1.48 -12.27 11.68
C LEU A 61 0.00 -12.34 11.27
N ILE A 62 -0.33 -13.20 10.33
CA ILE A 62 -1.70 -13.50 9.99
C ILE A 62 -2.20 -14.60 10.92
N LYS A 63 -3.19 -14.26 11.74
CA LYS A 63 -3.80 -15.21 12.66
C LYS A 63 -4.70 -16.16 11.87
N ASP A 64 -4.35 -17.44 11.85
CA ASP A 64 -5.18 -18.49 11.29
C ASP A 64 -6.20 -18.91 12.35
N ASP A 65 -7.45 -18.52 12.16
CA ASP A 65 -8.54 -18.85 13.10
C ASP A 65 -8.79 -20.36 13.18
N ALA A 66 -8.24 -21.15 12.23
CA ALA A 66 -8.39 -22.61 12.17
C ALA A 66 -7.45 -23.39 13.12
N LYS A 67 -6.45 -22.76 13.75
CA LYS A 67 -5.47 -23.42 14.62
C LYS A 67 -5.67 -23.21 16.12
N GLY A 68 -6.70 -22.51 16.53
CA GLY A 68 -7.06 -22.34 17.95
C GLY A 68 -7.96 -23.50 18.41
N GLY A 69 -7.36 -24.56 18.96
CA GLY A 69 -8.03 -25.76 19.46
C GLY A 69 -8.94 -25.51 20.68
N ALA A 70 -10.05 -24.85 20.47
CA ALA A 70 -11.29 -25.01 21.22
C ALA A 70 -12.37 -25.14 20.17
N MET A 71 -13.22 -26.16 20.27
CA MET A 71 -14.46 -26.26 19.51
C MET A 71 -15.26 -24.98 19.81
N SER A 72 -14.96 -23.91 19.09
CA SER A 72 -15.74 -22.69 19.17
C SER A 72 -16.98 -22.89 18.30
N GLU A 73 -18.07 -22.28 18.70
CA GLU A 73 -19.32 -22.22 17.94
C GLU A 73 -19.08 -21.88 16.45
N SER A 74 -17.98 -21.21 16.12
CA SER A 74 -17.54 -20.93 14.76
C SER A 74 -17.21 -22.19 13.94
N ALA A 75 -16.71 -23.28 14.55
CA ALA A 75 -16.43 -24.54 13.83
C ALA A 75 -17.72 -25.25 13.37
N ALA A 76 -18.81 -25.10 14.14
CA ALA A 76 -20.12 -25.62 13.74
C ALA A 76 -20.72 -24.85 12.55
N PHE A 77 -20.43 -23.54 12.45
CA PHE A 77 -20.85 -22.71 11.32
C PHE A 77 -19.98 -22.91 10.09
N GLU A 78 -18.71 -23.29 10.27
CA GLU A 78 -17.78 -23.65 9.20
C GLU A 78 -18.23 -24.95 8.48
N ASP A 79 -18.74 -25.93 9.23
CA ASP A 79 -19.27 -27.20 8.71
C ASP A 79 -20.61 -27.00 7.95
N LEU A 80 -21.32 -25.92 8.26
CA LEU A 80 -22.51 -25.46 7.53
C LEU A 80 -22.19 -24.66 6.25
N GLY A 81 -20.91 -24.46 5.93
CA GLY A 81 -20.47 -23.71 4.74
C GLY A 81 -20.76 -22.20 4.81
N LEU A 82 -21.17 -21.68 5.97
CA LEU A 82 -21.52 -20.28 6.18
C LEU A 82 -20.28 -19.38 6.39
N PHE A 83 -19.17 -19.97 6.84
CA PHE A 83 -17.86 -19.30 6.94
C PHE A 83 -16.88 -20.06 6.04
N GLY A 84 -16.91 -19.71 4.76
CA GLY A 84 -16.09 -20.39 3.77
C GLY A 84 -14.61 -20.08 3.87
N SER A 85 -13.85 -21.15 3.71
CA SER A 85 -12.46 -21.26 3.30
C SER A 85 -11.40 -20.79 4.26
N LYS A 86 -10.51 -21.74 4.61
CA LYS A 86 -9.17 -21.49 5.16
C LYS A 86 -8.57 -20.26 4.48
N ARG A 87 -8.33 -19.20 5.24
CA ARG A 87 -7.56 -18.05 4.74
C ARG A 87 -6.23 -18.57 4.22
N ASN A 88 -6.10 -18.61 2.93
CA ASN A 88 -4.85 -18.95 2.31
C ASN A 88 -3.92 -17.75 2.48
N VAL A 89 -2.88 -17.88 3.28
CA VAL A 89 -1.93 -16.79 3.55
C VAL A 89 -1.30 -16.26 2.26
N ASP A 90 -1.23 -17.08 1.21
CA ASP A 90 -0.82 -16.65 -0.12
C ASP A 90 -1.78 -15.60 -0.71
N ASN A 91 -3.08 -15.73 -0.46
CA ASN A 91 -4.06 -14.72 -0.88
C ASN A 91 -3.89 -13.41 -0.11
N GLU A 92 -3.53 -13.46 1.18
CA GLU A 92 -3.29 -12.25 1.97
C GLU A 92 -2.08 -11.46 1.45
N VAL A 93 -1.05 -12.14 0.92
CA VAL A 93 0.07 -11.49 0.23
C VAL A 93 -0.43 -10.67 -0.97
N LEU A 94 -1.38 -11.20 -1.73
CA LEU A 94 -1.98 -10.49 -2.87
C LEU A 94 -2.86 -9.33 -2.41
N VAL A 95 -3.58 -9.49 -1.29
CA VAL A 95 -4.39 -8.43 -0.68
C VAL A 95 -3.51 -7.25 -0.27
N PHE A 96 -2.37 -7.48 0.39
CA PHE A 96 -1.41 -6.42 0.74
C PHE A 96 -0.88 -5.68 -0.51
N LYS A 97 -0.76 -6.36 -1.64
CA LYS A 97 -0.36 -5.78 -2.93
C LYS A 97 -1.52 -5.18 -3.72
N SER A 98 -2.73 -5.15 -3.17
CA SER A 98 -3.88 -4.64 -3.90
C SER A 98 -3.79 -3.14 -4.12
N ARG A 99 -4.22 -2.70 -5.32
CA ARG A 99 -4.29 -1.28 -5.66
C ARG A 99 -5.23 -0.52 -4.72
N ARG A 100 -6.34 -1.14 -4.32
CA ARG A 100 -7.33 -0.53 -3.44
C ARG A 100 -6.72 -0.12 -2.10
N LEU A 101 -6.03 -1.05 -1.42
CA LEU A 101 -5.36 -0.75 -0.15
C LEU A 101 -4.30 0.35 -0.32
N MET A 102 -3.47 0.26 -1.37
CA MET A 102 -2.43 1.27 -1.58
C MET A 102 -3.00 2.65 -1.92
N THR A 103 -4.14 2.72 -2.63
CA THR A 103 -4.82 4.00 -2.87
C THR A 103 -5.33 4.62 -1.57
N GLU A 104 -5.88 3.79 -0.68
CA GLU A 104 -6.33 4.25 0.64
C GLU A 104 -5.17 4.73 1.52
N VAL A 105 -4.05 4.00 1.52
CA VAL A 105 -2.81 4.43 2.18
C VAL A 105 -2.32 5.77 1.63
N ALA A 106 -2.28 5.91 0.30
CA ALA A 106 -1.83 7.14 -0.34
C ALA A 106 -2.74 8.33 0.00
N ARG A 107 -4.06 8.09 0.10
CA ARG A 107 -5.03 9.10 0.51
C ARG A 107 -4.86 9.50 1.99
N ASN A 108 -4.75 8.54 2.89
CA ASN A 108 -4.64 8.78 4.33
C ASN A 108 -3.35 9.52 4.71
N LEU A 109 -2.27 9.26 3.99
CA LEU A 109 -0.97 9.91 4.22
C LEU A 109 -0.73 11.13 3.33
N HIS A 110 -1.69 11.54 2.49
CA HIS A 110 -1.54 12.62 1.52
C HIS A 110 -0.25 12.51 0.69
N LEU A 111 0.07 11.29 0.22
CA LEU A 111 1.29 11.02 -0.56
C LEU A 111 1.24 11.63 -1.96
N ASP A 112 0.09 12.10 -2.39
CA ASP A 112 -0.12 12.83 -3.63
C ASP A 112 0.55 14.20 -3.64
N VAL A 113 0.93 14.75 -2.48
CA VAL A 113 1.70 15.99 -2.34
C VAL A 113 3.10 15.67 -1.82
N SER A 114 4.13 15.96 -2.61
CA SER A 114 5.53 15.80 -2.23
C SER A 114 6.23 17.14 -2.04
N TYR A 115 7.15 17.18 -1.08
CA TYR A 115 7.93 18.37 -0.72
C TYR A 115 9.41 18.08 -0.90
N THR A 116 10.04 18.75 -1.86
CA THR A 116 11.45 18.53 -2.15
C THR A 116 12.26 19.81 -2.06
N VAL A 117 13.50 19.68 -1.62
CA VAL A 117 14.49 20.78 -1.55
C VAL A 117 15.76 20.37 -2.29
N LYS A 118 16.38 21.30 -2.97
CA LYS A 118 17.72 21.09 -3.56
C LYS A 118 18.77 21.28 -2.49
N ASP A 119 19.50 20.21 -2.18
CA ASP A 119 20.70 20.23 -1.34
C ASP A 119 21.93 19.96 -2.20
N GLY A 120 22.59 21.04 -2.62
CA GLY A 120 23.67 21.00 -3.60
C GLY A 120 23.21 20.43 -4.94
N LEU A 121 23.74 19.26 -5.33
CA LEU A 121 23.38 18.57 -6.58
C LEU A 121 22.24 17.55 -6.41
N ARG A 122 21.78 17.31 -5.19
CA ARG A 122 20.74 16.35 -4.88
C ARG A 122 19.40 17.03 -4.64
N THR A 123 18.33 16.34 -5.00
CA THR A 123 16.98 16.67 -4.56
C THR A 123 16.64 15.76 -3.37
N VAL A 124 16.30 16.38 -2.24
CA VAL A 124 15.94 15.68 -0.99
C VAL A 124 14.44 15.79 -0.78
N GLU A 125 13.80 14.67 -0.55
CA GLU A 125 12.39 14.61 -0.15
C GLU A 125 12.27 14.91 1.35
N LEU A 126 11.46 15.90 1.70
CA LEU A 126 11.27 16.31 3.08
C LEU A 126 10.11 15.59 3.77
N TYR A 127 9.08 15.19 3.00
CA TYR A 127 7.87 14.57 3.55
C TYR A 127 7.33 15.34 4.76
N THR A 128 7.25 14.71 5.95
CA THR A 128 6.80 15.35 7.19
C THR A 128 7.77 16.41 7.75
N GLN A 129 9.03 16.43 7.30
CA GLN A 129 10.04 17.41 7.71
C GLN A 129 10.00 18.71 6.88
N SER A 130 9.03 18.83 5.97
CA SER A 130 8.83 20.09 5.25
C SER A 130 8.50 21.23 6.22
N PRO A 131 9.05 22.45 6.03
CA PRO A 131 8.75 23.60 6.87
C PRO A 131 7.27 24.03 6.74
N VAL A 132 6.67 23.81 5.58
CA VAL A 132 5.28 24.16 5.30
C VAL A 132 4.52 22.93 4.80
N GLN A 133 3.25 22.86 5.17
CA GLN A 133 2.28 21.94 4.60
C GLN A 133 1.24 22.74 3.82
N LEU A 134 0.97 22.32 2.61
CA LEU A 134 0.00 22.97 1.75
C LEU A 134 -1.23 22.05 1.59
N SER A 135 -2.39 22.63 1.81
CA SER A 135 -3.66 21.98 1.54
C SER A 135 -4.31 22.63 0.31
N PHE A 136 -4.89 21.81 -0.55
CA PHE A 136 -5.51 22.20 -1.82
C PHE A 136 -6.98 21.78 -1.83
N PRO A 137 -7.89 22.56 -1.19
CA PRO A 137 -9.29 22.16 -1.02
C PRO A 137 -10.06 21.95 -2.33
N ASP A 138 -9.66 22.65 -3.40
CA ASP A 138 -10.33 22.58 -4.71
C ASP A 138 -9.67 21.58 -5.65
N ALA A 139 -8.56 20.96 -5.26
CA ALA A 139 -7.82 20.11 -6.15
C ALA A 139 -8.42 18.69 -6.20
N GLU A 140 -8.75 18.26 -7.39
CA GLU A 140 -9.19 16.87 -7.63
C GLU A 140 -8.03 15.88 -7.43
N GLU A 141 -8.38 14.64 -7.08
CA GLU A 141 -7.39 13.56 -6.92
C GLU A 141 -6.59 13.25 -8.20
N ALA A 142 -7.16 13.55 -9.37
CA ALA A 142 -6.53 13.31 -10.66
C ALA A 142 -5.65 14.47 -11.14
N GLN A 143 -5.65 15.62 -10.44
CA GLN A 143 -4.89 16.78 -10.88
C GLN A 143 -3.40 16.63 -10.59
N ALA A 144 -2.59 17.14 -11.56
CA ALA A 144 -1.15 17.24 -11.47
C ALA A 144 -0.71 18.69 -11.63
N PHE A 145 0.00 19.23 -10.64
CA PHE A 145 0.59 20.55 -10.69
C PHE A 145 1.80 20.66 -9.76
N SER A 146 2.58 21.70 -9.95
CA SER A 146 3.63 22.03 -8.99
C SER A 146 3.75 23.52 -8.76
N LEU A 147 4.36 23.87 -7.62
CA LEU A 147 4.65 25.24 -7.23
C LEU A 147 5.87 25.29 -6.34
N LYS A 148 6.44 26.45 -6.17
CA LYS A 148 7.56 26.72 -5.26
C LYS A 148 7.04 27.50 -4.06
N ALA A 149 7.32 27.02 -2.86
CA ALA A 149 7.03 27.71 -1.61
C ALA A 149 8.36 28.17 -0.99
N VAL A 150 8.48 29.46 -0.69
CA VAL A 150 9.67 30.04 -0.08
C VAL A 150 9.25 30.71 1.23
N PRO A 151 9.57 30.13 2.40
CA PRO A 151 9.43 30.79 3.67
C PRO A 151 10.31 32.04 3.73
N VAL A 152 9.75 33.21 3.99
CA VAL A 152 10.51 34.49 4.01
C VAL A 152 10.71 34.98 5.42
N SER A 153 9.69 34.82 6.25
CA SER A 153 9.71 35.28 7.64
C SER A 153 8.91 34.34 8.53
N GLY A 154 8.89 34.56 9.83
CA GLY A 154 8.09 33.77 10.78
C GLY A 154 6.58 33.80 10.52
N LYS A 155 6.08 34.56 9.53
CA LYS A 155 4.63 34.75 9.28
C LYS A 155 4.23 34.68 7.82
N GLU A 156 5.18 34.71 6.88
CA GLU A 156 4.91 34.85 5.44
C GLU A 156 5.67 33.83 4.60
N VAL A 157 5.00 33.32 3.60
CA VAL A 157 5.54 32.43 2.56
C VAL A 157 5.23 33.00 1.19
N ILE A 158 6.21 32.96 0.28
CA ILE A 158 6.01 33.32 -1.12
C ILE A 158 5.74 32.06 -1.92
N LEU A 159 4.62 32.02 -2.62
CA LEU A 159 4.29 30.98 -3.59
C LEU A 159 4.60 31.49 -4.99
N SER A 160 5.27 30.70 -5.81
CA SER A 160 5.69 31.08 -7.18
C SER A 160 5.89 29.85 -8.06
N GLY A 161 6.18 30.05 -9.35
CA GLY A 161 6.53 28.97 -10.30
C GLY A 161 5.43 27.92 -10.43
N PHE A 162 4.21 28.39 -10.62
CA PHE A 162 3.06 27.52 -10.79
C PHE A 162 3.11 26.79 -12.13
N THR A 163 2.96 25.47 -12.10
CA THR A 163 2.86 24.64 -13.31
C THR A 163 1.58 23.81 -13.25
N LEU A 164 0.90 23.65 -14.35
CA LEU A 164 -0.29 22.79 -14.47
C LEU A 164 -0.05 21.78 -15.60
N GLY A 165 -0.18 20.50 -15.31
CA GLY A 165 0.08 19.46 -16.30
C GLY A 165 1.51 19.49 -16.90
N GLY A 166 2.50 20.03 -16.16
CA GLY A 166 3.88 20.16 -16.61
C GLY A 166 4.20 21.43 -17.40
N GLN A 167 3.20 22.28 -17.69
CA GLN A 167 3.39 23.57 -18.36
C GLN A 167 3.35 24.72 -17.35
N GLU A 168 4.28 25.68 -17.51
CA GLU A 168 4.30 26.86 -16.65
C GLU A 168 3.13 27.80 -16.98
N VAL A 169 2.43 28.26 -15.93
CA VAL A 169 1.29 29.16 -16.10
C VAL A 169 1.81 30.59 -16.36
N ALA A 170 1.51 31.14 -17.53
CA ALA A 170 2.05 32.41 -18.04
C ALA A 170 1.81 33.62 -17.11
N ASP A 171 0.70 33.62 -16.33
CA ASP A 171 0.35 34.70 -15.38
C ASP A 171 0.69 34.38 -13.92
N GLY A 172 1.54 33.38 -13.68
CA GLY A 172 1.92 32.89 -12.34
C GLY A 172 2.81 33.86 -11.57
N LYS A 173 2.34 35.09 -11.28
CA LYS A 173 3.08 36.04 -10.45
C LYS A 173 3.30 35.47 -9.03
N PRO A 174 4.45 35.77 -8.40
CA PRO A 174 4.68 35.41 -7.00
C PRO A 174 3.58 35.98 -6.10
N VAL A 175 2.99 35.13 -5.27
CA VAL A 175 1.92 35.51 -4.33
C VAL A 175 2.47 35.37 -2.91
N LYS A 176 2.38 36.45 -2.12
CA LYS A 176 2.68 36.42 -0.69
C LYS A 176 1.48 35.95 0.08
N VAL A 177 1.68 34.99 0.97
CA VAL A 177 0.64 34.38 1.77
C VAL A 177 1.06 34.41 3.24
N ALA A 178 0.14 34.80 4.12
CA ALA A 178 0.33 34.64 5.54
C ALA A 178 0.10 33.19 5.96
N LEU A 179 0.79 32.75 7.01
CA LEU A 179 0.58 31.40 7.55
C LEU A 179 -0.86 31.25 8.08
N ASN A 180 -1.43 30.08 7.87
CA ASN A 180 -2.81 29.72 8.20
C ASN A 180 -3.87 30.52 7.43
N ASP A 181 -3.48 31.15 6.33
CA ASP A 181 -4.40 31.89 5.45
C ASP A 181 -4.66 31.13 4.15
N THR A 182 -5.78 31.45 3.52
CA THR A 182 -6.19 30.88 2.24
C THR A 182 -5.97 31.89 1.13
N VAL A 183 -5.24 31.49 0.10
CA VAL A 183 -4.98 32.34 -1.05
C VAL A 183 -5.46 31.66 -2.33
N THR A 184 -6.01 32.46 -3.26
CA THR A 184 -6.33 31.99 -4.60
C THR A 184 -5.11 32.10 -5.47
N THR A 185 -4.71 30.97 -6.07
CA THR A 185 -3.56 30.85 -6.95
C THR A 185 -4.01 30.33 -8.32
N PRO A 186 -3.15 30.35 -9.35
CA PRO A 186 -3.48 29.75 -10.65
C PRO A 186 -3.78 28.24 -10.61
N VAL A 187 -3.37 27.54 -9.55
CA VAL A 187 -3.63 26.10 -9.35
C VAL A 187 -4.82 25.83 -8.40
N GLY A 188 -5.59 26.86 -8.05
CA GLY A 188 -6.71 26.78 -7.12
C GLY A 188 -6.45 27.46 -5.78
N ARG A 189 -7.36 27.27 -4.82
CA ARG A 189 -7.16 27.77 -3.46
C ARG A 189 -6.10 26.95 -2.74
N VAL A 190 -5.18 27.66 -2.08
CA VAL A 190 -4.08 27.04 -1.33
C VAL A 190 -4.12 27.57 0.10
N VAL A 191 -4.08 26.65 1.06
CA VAL A 191 -3.92 26.96 2.47
C VAL A 191 -2.49 26.59 2.88
N VAL A 192 -1.75 27.52 3.47
CA VAL A 192 -0.37 27.31 3.90
C VAL A 192 -0.34 27.16 5.40
N VAL A 193 0.04 26.00 5.89
CA VAL A 193 0.13 25.70 7.34
C VAL A 193 1.60 25.51 7.71
N PRO A 194 2.10 26.15 8.78
CA PRO A 194 3.46 25.90 9.25
C PRO A 194 3.55 24.53 9.91
N SER A 195 4.62 23.80 9.65
CA SER A 195 4.93 22.57 10.34
C SER A 195 5.78 22.83 11.59
N LEU A 196 6.11 21.77 12.35
CA LEU A 196 7.04 21.82 13.48
C LEU A 196 8.48 22.21 13.05
N TYR A 197 8.79 22.08 11.77
CA TYR A 197 10.11 22.41 11.21
C TYR A 197 10.18 23.83 10.62
N TYR A 198 9.10 24.62 10.75
CA TYR A 198 9.08 26.00 10.29
C TYR A 198 10.01 26.87 11.15
N GLY A 199 11.03 27.45 10.54
CA GLY A 199 11.99 28.28 11.25
C GLY A 199 13.13 28.77 10.37
N ASP A 200 14.08 29.48 10.99
CA ASP A 200 15.18 30.19 10.35
C ASP A 200 16.04 29.35 9.41
N LYS A 201 16.14 28.05 9.68
CA LYS A 201 16.88 27.09 8.84
C LYS A 201 16.37 27.05 7.39
N TYR A 202 15.06 27.26 7.21
CA TYR A 202 14.41 27.16 5.90
C TYR A 202 14.04 28.50 5.30
N PHE A 203 14.34 29.63 5.96
CA PHE A 203 14.09 30.93 5.38
C PHE A 203 14.92 31.12 4.10
N ASN A 204 14.27 31.68 3.08
CA ASN A 204 14.79 31.83 1.72
C ASN A 204 15.18 30.52 1.01
N THR A 205 14.76 29.36 1.56
CA THR A 205 14.97 28.07 0.91
C THR A 205 13.76 27.76 0.02
N VAL A 206 14.02 27.39 -1.24
CA VAL A 206 12.97 27.01 -2.18
C VAL A 206 12.53 25.59 -1.91
N VAL A 207 11.30 25.43 -1.42
CA VAL A 207 10.64 24.14 -1.30
C VAL A 207 9.79 23.92 -2.54
N GLN A 208 10.14 22.94 -3.35
CA GLN A 208 9.34 22.52 -4.49
C GLN A 208 8.22 21.63 -3.98
N VAL A 209 6.97 22.05 -4.22
CA VAL A 209 5.77 21.29 -3.88
C VAL A 209 5.18 20.73 -5.16
N THR A 210 4.96 19.43 -5.21
CA THR A 210 4.42 18.75 -6.39
C THR A 210 3.22 17.91 -5.98
N LYS A 211 2.07 18.18 -6.59
CA LYS A 211 0.90 17.33 -6.51
C LYS A 211 0.87 16.41 -7.73
N SER A 212 0.71 15.13 -7.47
CA SER A 212 0.58 14.09 -8.49
C SER A 212 -0.78 13.43 -8.40
N PRO A 213 -1.32 12.86 -9.49
CA PRO A 213 -2.56 12.08 -9.43
C PRO A 213 -2.45 10.97 -8.38
N LEU A 214 -3.44 10.85 -7.51
CA LEU A 214 -3.44 9.89 -6.40
C LEU A 214 -3.23 8.45 -6.89
N GLN A 215 -3.83 8.11 -8.04
CA GLN A 215 -3.73 6.78 -8.63
C GLN A 215 -2.30 6.43 -9.09
N ASP A 216 -1.58 7.42 -9.64
CA ASP A 216 -0.20 7.21 -10.11
C ASP A 216 0.75 7.02 -8.90
N VAL A 217 0.49 7.78 -7.84
CA VAL A 217 1.23 7.63 -6.58
C VAL A 217 0.98 6.27 -5.95
N ALA A 218 -0.29 5.84 -5.89
CA ALA A 218 -0.65 4.52 -5.39
C ALA A 218 0.01 3.40 -6.20
N LEU A 219 0.02 3.48 -7.53
CA LEU A 219 0.69 2.52 -8.40
C LEU A 219 2.21 2.48 -8.17
N ARG A 220 2.84 3.63 -7.97
CA ARG A 220 4.27 3.71 -7.68
C ARG A 220 4.63 3.00 -6.38
N PHE A 221 3.89 3.27 -5.29
CA PHE A 221 4.11 2.61 -4.01
C PHE A 221 3.74 1.13 -4.04
N GLN A 222 2.68 0.74 -4.75
CA GLN A 222 2.31 -0.64 -4.99
C GLN A 222 3.43 -1.41 -5.70
N GLY A 223 4.02 -0.83 -6.75
CA GLY A 223 5.13 -1.43 -7.49
C GLY A 223 6.43 -1.54 -6.67
N GLY A 224 6.65 -0.61 -5.73
CA GLY A 224 7.79 -0.62 -4.81
C GLY A 224 7.64 -1.54 -3.61
N LEU A 225 6.39 -1.93 -3.28
CA LEU A 225 6.11 -2.80 -2.14
C LEU A 225 6.39 -4.26 -2.48
N GLN A 226 7.23 -4.89 -1.69
CA GLN A 226 7.45 -6.34 -1.71
C GLN A 226 6.74 -6.96 -0.50
N ALA A 227 5.81 -7.87 -0.75
CA ALA A 227 5.17 -8.69 0.26
C ALA A 227 5.50 -10.15 -0.02
N THR A 228 6.10 -10.83 0.95
CA THR A 228 6.56 -12.22 0.81
C THR A 228 6.33 -12.98 2.11
N LEU A 229 6.04 -14.29 2.01
CA LEU A 229 6.02 -15.15 3.17
C LEU A 229 7.42 -15.30 3.78
N ALA A 230 7.53 -15.30 5.09
CA ALA A 230 8.80 -15.55 5.78
C ALA A 230 9.38 -16.95 5.45
N ASN A 231 8.51 -17.94 5.31
CA ASN A 231 8.80 -19.25 4.72
C ASN A 231 7.49 -19.89 4.21
N LYS A 232 7.58 -20.99 3.43
CA LYS A 232 6.41 -21.63 2.80
C LYS A 232 5.37 -22.20 3.78
N ALA A 233 5.74 -22.42 5.04
CA ALA A 233 4.85 -22.94 6.08
C ALA A 233 4.49 -21.86 7.13
N SER A 234 4.90 -20.61 6.91
CA SER A 234 4.72 -19.50 7.85
C SER A 234 3.42 -18.77 7.58
N THR A 235 2.80 -18.31 8.65
CA THR A 235 1.70 -17.33 8.61
C THR A 235 2.22 -15.89 8.76
N ILE A 236 3.55 -15.68 8.66
CA ILE A 236 4.18 -14.36 8.76
C ILE A 236 4.46 -13.84 7.35
N ILE A 237 3.96 -12.65 7.07
CA ILE A 237 4.22 -11.90 5.84
C ILE A 237 5.24 -10.80 6.15
N ASN A 238 6.32 -10.76 5.39
CA ASN A 238 7.29 -9.67 5.41
C ASN A 238 6.92 -8.64 4.34
N LEU A 239 6.70 -7.41 4.78
CA LEU A 239 6.45 -6.25 3.94
C LEU A 239 7.74 -5.43 3.86
N THR A 240 8.25 -5.22 2.67
CA THR A 240 9.49 -4.46 2.43
C THR A 240 9.21 -3.36 1.43
N LEU A 241 9.61 -2.13 1.78
CA LEU A 241 9.47 -0.95 0.92
C LEU A 241 10.81 -0.22 0.82
N GLN A 242 11.13 0.23 -0.38
CA GLN A 242 12.28 1.08 -0.65
C GLN A 242 11.82 2.51 -0.94
N ASP A 243 12.38 3.46 -0.21
CA ASP A 243 12.04 4.88 -0.38
C ASP A 243 13.27 5.77 -0.10
N VAL A 244 13.23 6.99 -0.61
CA VAL A 244 14.24 8.02 -0.34
C VAL A 244 14.06 8.66 1.04
N SER A 245 12.86 8.57 1.62
CA SER A 245 12.52 9.08 2.94
C SER A 245 12.21 7.92 3.90
N ILE A 246 13.00 7.80 4.96
CA ILE A 246 12.81 6.78 5.99
C ILE A 246 11.43 6.91 6.67
N PRO A 247 11.02 8.11 7.16
CA PRO A 247 9.71 8.25 7.79
C PRO A 247 8.56 7.88 6.85
N ARG A 248 8.66 8.27 5.57
CA ARG A 248 7.62 7.95 4.59
C ARG A 248 7.48 6.44 4.37
N ALA A 249 8.59 5.71 4.25
CA ALA A 249 8.56 4.26 4.12
C ALA A 249 7.93 3.58 5.34
N GLU A 250 8.25 4.04 6.54
CA GLU A 250 7.70 3.53 7.80
C GLU A 250 6.19 3.83 7.91
N ASP A 251 5.78 5.05 7.62
CA ASP A 251 4.37 5.47 7.66
C ASP A 251 3.54 4.70 6.63
N VAL A 252 4.05 4.50 5.41
CA VAL A 252 3.37 3.72 4.37
C VAL A 252 3.14 2.28 4.81
N ILE A 253 4.16 1.61 5.36
CA ILE A 253 4.03 0.22 5.82
C ILE A 253 3.06 0.14 7.02
N ASN A 254 3.19 1.04 8.00
CA ASN A 254 2.34 1.05 9.19
C ASN A 254 0.87 1.36 8.83
N THR A 255 0.65 2.34 7.97
CA THR A 255 -0.70 2.68 7.51
C THR A 255 -1.30 1.57 6.66
N LEU A 256 -0.50 0.90 5.82
CA LEU A 256 -0.95 -0.26 5.05
C LEU A 256 -1.44 -1.39 5.97
N ILE A 257 -0.71 -1.69 7.05
CA ILE A 257 -1.13 -2.67 8.05
C ILE A 257 -2.41 -2.22 8.76
N SER A 258 -2.53 -0.93 9.09
CA SER A 258 -3.72 -0.38 9.74
C SER A 258 -4.95 -0.45 8.83
N VAL A 259 -4.83 -0.05 7.57
CA VAL A 259 -5.90 -0.12 6.57
C VAL A 259 -6.32 -1.57 6.33
N TYR A 260 -5.36 -2.48 6.18
CA TYR A 260 -5.64 -3.91 6.05
C TYR A 260 -6.44 -4.46 7.25
N ASN A 261 -6.03 -4.12 8.47
CA ASN A 261 -6.74 -4.56 9.69
C ASN A 261 -8.16 -4.00 9.75
N THR A 262 -8.33 -2.72 9.42
CA THR A 262 -9.65 -2.07 9.37
C THR A 262 -10.56 -2.73 8.34
N ASP A 263 -10.05 -3.01 7.15
CA ASP A 263 -10.77 -3.73 6.10
C ASP A 263 -11.19 -5.12 6.58
N ALA A 264 -10.27 -5.89 7.17
CA ALA A 264 -10.57 -7.23 7.65
C ALA A 264 -11.65 -7.24 8.76
N ILE A 265 -11.67 -6.21 9.61
CA ILE A 265 -12.72 -6.04 10.63
C ILE A 265 -14.05 -5.69 9.96
N ASN A 266 -14.06 -4.79 9.00
CA ASN A 266 -15.27 -4.38 8.29
C ASN A 266 -15.87 -5.55 7.51
N ASP A 267 -15.06 -6.36 6.84
CA ASP A 267 -15.50 -7.55 6.14
C ASP A 267 -16.14 -8.57 7.09
N LYS A 268 -15.50 -8.83 8.25
CA LYS A 268 -16.07 -9.70 9.28
C LYS A 268 -17.41 -9.16 9.81
N ASN A 269 -17.49 -7.87 10.10
CA ASN A 269 -18.72 -7.24 10.56
C ASN A 269 -19.85 -7.37 9.52
N GLN A 270 -19.52 -7.18 8.24
CA GLN A 270 -20.50 -7.33 7.16
C GLN A 270 -21.01 -8.76 7.04
N ILE A 271 -20.12 -9.76 7.16
CA ILE A 271 -20.53 -11.18 7.18
C ILE A 271 -21.46 -11.46 8.35
N VAL A 272 -21.14 -10.99 9.56
CA VAL A 272 -21.97 -11.15 10.77
C VAL A 272 -23.35 -10.52 10.57
N MET A 273 -23.41 -9.30 10.04
CA MET A 273 -24.67 -8.60 9.76
C MET A 273 -25.53 -9.36 8.74
N ASN A 274 -24.92 -9.80 7.64
CA ASN A 274 -25.61 -10.55 6.61
C ASN A 274 -26.12 -11.90 7.15
N THR A 275 -25.31 -12.58 7.97
CA THR A 275 -25.69 -13.84 8.62
C THR A 275 -26.83 -13.64 9.61
N SER A 276 -26.77 -12.57 10.42
CA SER A 276 -27.86 -12.24 11.36
C SER A 276 -29.17 -11.94 10.64
N ASN A 277 -29.13 -11.18 9.57
CA ASN A 277 -30.31 -10.90 8.74
C ASN A 277 -30.88 -12.19 8.14
N PHE A 278 -30.01 -13.04 7.56
CA PHE A 278 -30.42 -14.32 7.01
C PHE A 278 -31.08 -15.23 8.06
N ILE A 279 -30.52 -15.31 9.29
CA ILE A 279 -31.09 -16.10 10.39
C ILE A 279 -32.44 -15.53 10.79
N ASN A 280 -32.58 -14.20 10.92
CA ASN A 280 -33.86 -13.58 11.26
C ASN A 280 -34.94 -13.86 10.20
N ASP A 281 -34.60 -13.70 8.92
CA ASP A 281 -35.50 -14.00 7.81
C ASP A 281 -35.94 -15.48 7.85
N ARG A 282 -35.00 -16.39 8.13
CA ARG A 282 -35.25 -17.81 8.22
C ARG A 282 -36.13 -18.17 9.41
N LEU A 283 -35.95 -17.52 10.57
CA LEU A 283 -36.79 -17.70 11.75
C LEU A 283 -38.24 -17.33 11.46
N ILE A 284 -38.49 -16.19 10.78
CA ILE A 284 -39.86 -15.79 10.40
C ILE A 284 -40.54 -16.86 9.53
N VAL A 285 -39.79 -17.43 8.60
CA VAL A 285 -40.33 -18.52 7.72
C VAL A 285 -40.66 -19.76 8.55
N ILE A 286 -39.75 -20.20 9.43
CA ILE A 286 -39.93 -21.37 10.29
C ILE A 286 -41.10 -21.17 11.27
N GLU A 287 -41.21 -19.97 11.89
CA GLU A 287 -42.36 -19.66 12.77
C GLU A 287 -43.68 -19.76 12.04
N LYS A 288 -43.74 -19.28 10.79
CA LYS A 288 -44.95 -19.43 9.97
C LYS A 288 -45.24 -20.89 9.63
N GLU A 289 -44.23 -21.64 9.16
CA GLU A 289 -44.39 -23.07 8.85
C GLU A 289 -44.84 -23.87 10.08
N LEU A 290 -44.26 -23.55 11.27
CA LEU A 290 -44.67 -24.19 12.54
C LEU A 290 -46.12 -23.85 12.91
N GLY A 291 -46.51 -22.58 12.75
CA GLY A 291 -47.89 -22.13 13.00
C GLY A 291 -48.88 -22.81 12.06
N ASP A 292 -48.54 -23.01 10.78
CA ASP A 292 -49.35 -23.72 9.81
C ASP A 292 -49.51 -25.21 10.23
N VAL A 293 -48.42 -25.89 10.62
CA VAL A 293 -48.40 -27.26 11.09
C VAL A 293 -49.21 -27.43 12.38
N ASP A 294 -49.07 -26.51 13.34
CA ASP A 294 -49.87 -26.54 14.60
C ASP A 294 -51.35 -26.39 14.31
N SER A 295 -51.74 -25.50 13.39
CA SER A 295 -53.11 -25.34 12.93
C SER A 295 -53.68 -26.60 12.27
N ASP A 296 -52.87 -27.27 11.43
CA ASP A 296 -53.23 -28.53 10.80
C ASP A 296 -53.42 -29.66 11.82
N ILE A 297 -52.51 -29.72 12.83
CA ILE A 297 -52.63 -30.70 13.93
C ILE A 297 -53.89 -30.43 14.75
N GLU A 298 -54.20 -29.16 15.08
CA GLU A 298 -55.45 -28.85 15.78
C GLU A 298 -56.70 -29.23 14.97
N SER A 299 -56.70 -28.96 13.67
CA SER A 299 -57.78 -29.31 12.76
C SER A 299 -57.96 -30.80 12.70
N TYR A 300 -56.90 -31.57 12.56
CA TYR A 300 -56.91 -33.03 12.55
C TYR A 300 -57.41 -33.60 13.88
N LYS A 301 -56.98 -33.05 15.04
CA LYS A 301 -57.47 -33.47 16.37
C LYS A 301 -58.99 -33.22 16.52
N ARG A 302 -59.50 -32.07 16.03
CA ARG A 302 -60.92 -31.74 16.05
C ARG A 302 -61.77 -32.70 15.17
N GLU A 303 -61.30 -32.95 13.96
CA GLU A 303 -62.00 -33.79 12.99
C GLU A 303 -62.11 -35.26 13.46
N HIS A 304 -61.08 -35.78 14.12
CA HIS A 304 -60.96 -37.13 14.58
C HIS A 304 -61.32 -37.32 16.07
N GLN A 305 -61.83 -36.28 16.75
CA GLN A 305 -62.23 -36.32 18.17
C GLN A 305 -61.11 -36.86 19.09
N LEU A 306 -59.83 -36.60 18.76
CA LEU A 306 -58.69 -37.07 19.55
C LEU A 306 -58.48 -36.14 20.73
N THR A 307 -58.63 -36.65 21.94
CA THR A 307 -58.31 -35.98 23.21
C THR A 307 -56.78 -35.97 23.39
N ASP A 308 -56.25 -34.91 23.98
CA ASP A 308 -54.82 -34.74 24.25
C ASP A 308 -54.31 -35.95 25.10
N ILE A 309 -53.26 -36.64 24.62
CA ILE A 309 -52.73 -37.86 25.21
C ILE A 309 -52.32 -37.65 26.68
N SER A 310 -51.81 -36.43 27.03
CA SER A 310 -51.42 -36.09 28.39
C SER A 310 -52.60 -36.03 29.37
N VAL A 311 -53.81 -35.62 28.92
CA VAL A 311 -55.02 -35.59 29.73
C VAL A 311 -55.66 -36.99 29.84
N SER A 312 -55.56 -37.81 28.78
CA SER A 312 -56.06 -39.17 28.75
C SER A 312 -55.34 -40.11 29.73
N TYR A 313 -54.00 -39.88 29.93
CA TYR A 313 -53.22 -40.70 30.86
C TYR A 313 -53.59 -40.48 32.31
N THR A 314 -53.92 -39.24 32.71
CA THR A 314 -54.30 -38.90 34.07
C THR A 314 -55.67 -39.43 34.45
N HIS A 315 -56.60 -39.61 33.48
CA HIS A 315 -57.91 -40.21 33.73
C HIS A 315 -57.92 -41.76 33.81
N LEU A 316 -56.93 -42.41 33.15
CA LEU A 316 -56.77 -43.87 33.17
C LEU A 316 -56.08 -44.42 34.45
N THR A 317 -55.46 -43.57 35.23
CA THR A 317 -54.72 -43.99 36.41
C THR A 317 -55.35 -43.63 37.78
N LEU A 318 -56.61 -43.19 37.78
CA LEU A 318 -57.33 -43.02 39.04
C LEU A 318 -57.81 -44.46 39.52
N PRO A 319 -57.26 -44.92 40.66
CA PRO A 319 -57.72 -46.17 41.22
C PRO A 319 -59.18 -46.03 41.71
N THR A 320 -60.09 -46.84 41.16
CA THR A 320 -61.41 -47.07 41.76
C THR A 320 -61.19 -47.75 43.12
N LYS A 321 -61.24 -47.00 44.18
CA LYS A 321 -61.31 -47.52 45.53
C LYS A 321 -62.78 -47.92 45.79
N ALA A 322 -63.01 -49.21 45.75
CA ALA A 322 -64.19 -49.80 46.27
C ALA A 322 -64.06 -49.99 47.78
#